data_107f37e48081bfe85c821e295c6cfa78
#
_entry.id   107f37e48081bfe85c821e295c6cfa78
#
_cell.length_a   1.000
_cell.length_b   1.000
_cell.length_c   1.000
_cell.angle_alpha   90.00
_cell.angle_beta   90.00
_cell.angle_gamma   90.00
#
_symmetry.space_group_name_H-M   'P 1'
#
loop_
_entity.id
_entity.type
_entity.pdbx_description
1 polymer ?
#
loop_
_entity_poly.entity_id
_entity_poly.type
_entity_poly.pdbx_seq_one_letter_code
_entity_poly.pdbx_strand_id
1 'polypeptide(L)' 'MSATKKCTRCQKRRKVENFHRDKTTKGGLSSWCKGCTREYDRAYRERKKAEVTT' A
#
# COMPACT_ATOMS: atom_id res chain seq x y z
N MET A 1 -6.77 -1.83 -22.08
CA MET A 1 -6.44 -0.57 -21.40
C MET A 1 -6.31 -0.78 -19.92
N SER A 2 -5.23 -0.28 -19.35
CA SER A 2 -5.03 -0.42 -17.91
C SER A 2 -5.84 0.65 -17.19
N ALA A 3 -6.66 0.23 -16.25
CA ALA A 3 -7.34 1.15 -15.37
C ALA A 3 -6.35 1.76 -14.39
N THR A 4 -6.60 2.97 -13.97
CA THR A 4 -5.79 3.65 -12.96
C THR A 4 -6.62 3.90 -11.73
N LYS A 5 -5.95 4.02 -10.61
CA LYS A 5 -6.58 4.29 -9.33
C LYS A 5 -5.74 5.30 -8.58
N LYS A 6 -6.39 6.22 -7.89
CA LYS A 6 -5.67 7.20 -7.08
C LYS A 6 -5.28 6.60 -5.75
N CYS A 7 -4.00 6.67 -5.44
CA CYS A 7 -3.50 6.28 -4.13
C CYS A 7 -3.86 7.37 -3.12
N THR A 8 -4.52 6.99 -2.03
CA THR A 8 -4.94 7.95 -1.01
C THR A 8 -3.78 8.46 -0.17
N ARG A 9 -2.65 7.78 -0.19
CA ARG A 9 -1.49 8.16 0.60
C ARG A 9 -0.59 9.15 -0.14
N CYS A 10 -0.15 8.79 -1.33
CA CYS A 10 0.70 9.69 -2.14
C CYS A 10 -0.13 10.59 -3.04
N GLN A 11 -1.42 10.32 -3.16
CA GLN A 11 -2.35 11.09 -3.99
C GLN A 11 -1.98 11.12 -5.47
N LYS A 12 -1.28 10.12 -5.94
CA LYS A 12 -0.92 9.99 -7.34
C LYS A 12 -1.71 8.87 -7.98
N ARG A 13 -2.05 9.05 -9.24
CA ARG A 13 -2.72 8.00 -9.99
C ARG A 13 -1.70 6.98 -10.45
N ARG A 14 -1.99 5.73 -10.15
CA ARG A 14 -1.15 4.61 -10.52
C ARG A 14 -2.00 3.55 -11.20
N LYS A 15 -1.38 2.72 -12.00
CA LYS A 15 -2.09 1.59 -12.61
C LYS A 15 -2.62 0.66 -11.52
N VAL A 16 -3.77 0.07 -11.76
CA VAL A 16 -4.35 -0.85 -10.77
C VAL A 16 -3.44 -2.03 -10.44
N GLU A 17 -2.54 -2.39 -11.35
CA GLU A 17 -1.52 -3.40 -11.09
C GLU A 17 -0.57 -3.01 -9.95
N ASN A 18 -0.46 -1.71 -9.67
CA ASN A 18 0.39 -1.20 -8.59
C ASN A 18 -0.31 -1.16 -7.25
N PHE A 19 -1.48 -1.78 -7.15
CA PHE A 19 -2.22 -1.89 -5.91
C PHE A 19 -2.35 -3.36 -5.53
N HIS A 20 -2.25 -3.63 -4.24
CA HIS A 20 -2.46 -4.99 -3.75
C HIS A 20 -3.94 -5.33 -3.76
N ARG A 21 -4.23 -6.59 -3.94
CA ARG A 21 -5.61 -7.05 -3.87
C ARG A 21 -6.05 -7.07 -2.41
N ASP A 22 -7.21 -6.53 -2.16
CA ASP A 22 -7.76 -6.46 -0.82
C ASP A 22 -9.25 -6.79 -0.86
N LYS A 23 -9.61 -7.92 -0.30
CA LYS A 23 -10.99 -8.39 -0.31
C LYS A 23 -11.89 -7.56 0.59
N THR A 24 -11.31 -6.81 1.51
CA THR A 24 -12.09 -6.01 2.44
C THR A 24 -12.52 -4.67 1.86
N THR A 25 -11.96 -4.27 0.73
CA THR A 25 -12.36 -3.03 0.08
C THR A 25 -13.40 -3.30 -0.99
N LYS A 26 -14.25 -2.32 -1.23
CA LYS A 26 -15.29 -2.43 -2.26
C LYS A 26 -14.74 -2.67 -3.65
N GLY A 27 -13.62 -2.06 -3.95
CA GLY A 27 -13.01 -2.19 -5.27
C GLY A 27 -12.13 -3.42 -5.42
N GLY A 28 -11.93 -4.17 -4.35
CA GLY A 28 -11.04 -5.33 -4.39
C GLY A 28 -9.56 -4.99 -4.44
N LEU A 29 -9.22 -3.71 -4.29
CA LEU A 29 -7.85 -3.23 -4.29
C LEU A 29 -7.62 -2.35 -3.07
N SER A 30 -6.40 -2.37 -2.55
CA SER A 30 -6.06 -1.52 -1.41
C SER A 30 -6.10 -0.05 -1.80
N SER A 31 -6.23 0.82 -0.82
CA SER A 31 -6.25 2.26 -1.04
C SER A 31 -4.88 2.84 -1.36
N TRP A 32 -3.84 2.12 -1.03
CA TRP A 32 -2.46 2.54 -1.24
C TRP A 32 -1.83 1.76 -2.38
N CYS A 33 -0.97 2.41 -3.15
CA CYS A 33 -0.20 1.72 -4.17
C CYS A 33 0.88 0.84 -3.50
N LYS A 34 1.43 -0.07 -4.28
CA LYS A 34 2.47 -0.97 -3.76
C LYS A 34 3.66 -0.21 -3.18
N GLY A 35 4.03 0.90 -3.80
CA GLY A 35 5.12 1.73 -3.31
C GLY A 35 4.85 2.26 -1.91
N CYS A 36 3.66 2.82 -1.70
CA CYS A 36 3.28 3.34 -0.39
C CYS A 36 3.17 2.23 0.65
N THR A 37 2.57 1.11 0.27
CA THR A 37 2.47 -0.05 1.16
C THR A 37 3.85 -0.55 1.57
N ARG A 38 4.76 -0.58 0.63
CA ARG A 38 6.13 -1.02 0.88
C ARG A 38 6.85 -0.07 1.85
N GLU A 39 6.70 1.22 1.64
CA GLU A 39 7.29 2.22 2.54
C GLU A 39 6.74 2.11 3.94
N TYR A 40 5.44 1.96 4.04
CA TYR A 40 4.80 1.80 5.34
C TYR A 40 5.29 0.55 6.05
N ASP A 41 5.34 -0.55 5.33
CA ASP A 41 5.77 -1.83 5.87
C ASP A 41 7.22 -1.76 6.35
N ARG A 42 8.07 -1.11 5.57
CA ARG A 42 9.48 -0.92 5.92
C ARG A 42 9.62 -0.10 7.19
N ALA A 43 8.90 1.01 7.26
CA ALA A 43 8.93 1.87 8.45
C ALA A 43 8.39 1.13 9.67
N TYR A 44 7.35 0.34 9.48
CA TYR A 44 6.76 -0.45 10.54
C TYR A 44 7.74 -1.49 11.08
N ARG A 45 8.43 -2.17 10.19
CA ARG A 45 9.42 -3.17 10.58
C ARG A 45 10.59 -2.53 11.34
N GLU A 46 11.07 -1.41 10.89
CA GLU A 46 12.14 -0.69 11.56
C GLU A 46 11.71 -0.24 12.96
N ARG A 47 10.49 0.25 13.08
CA ARG A 47 9.94 0.63 14.36
C ARG A 47 9.85 -0.55 15.31
N LYS A 48 9.31 -1.66 14.84
CA LYS A 48 9.17 -2.84 15.67
C LYS A 48 10.51 -3.44 16.06
N LYS A 49 11.46 -3.37 15.15
CA LYS A 49 12.81 -3.86 15.42
C LYS A 49 13.46 -3.09 16.56
N ALA A 50 13.15 -1.81 16.69
CA ALA A 50 13.69 -1.00 17.75
C ALA A 50 12.98 -1.24 19.10
N GLU A 51 11.70 -1.60 19.05
CA GLU A 51 10.90 -1.82 20.24
C GLU A 51 10.89 -3.24 20.74
N VAL A 52 10.85 -4.18 19.82
CA VAL A 52 10.66 -5.57 20.15
C VAL A 52 11.97 -6.25 20.46
N THR A 53 11.98 -6.87 21.59
CA THR A 53 13.15 -7.59 22.06
C THR A 53 13.04 -9.09 21.87
N THR A 54 12.20 -9.52 21.05
CA THR A 54 12.11 -10.97 20.80
C THR A 54 12.69 -11.31 19.48
#